data_08223ef16c2e7104f80fa3de336be4cd
#
_entry.id   08223ef16c2e7104f80fa3de336be4cd
#
_cell.length_a   1.000
_cell.length_b   1.000
_cell.length_c   1.000
_cell.angle_alpha   90.00
_cell.angle_beta   90.00
_cell.angle_gamma   90.00
#
_symmetry.space_group_name_H-M   'P 1'
#
loop_
_entity.id
_entity.type
_entity.pdbx_description
1 polymer ?
#
loop_
_entity_poly.entity_id
_entity_poly.type
_entity_poly.pdbx_seq_one_letter_code
_entity_poly.pdbx_strand_id
1 'polypeptide(L)'
;MKLGAAIPLALPFALAAAATASPAGAAGQFHEPLTVHRSTPAPESASLEQCISSPEQEARAATFSGEMTAVPGTARMEMRIDVLEKAPEAESYRRVNAPGLGVWRASATGVKSYRYLKQVTNLAAPASYRGAVRFRWLNAHGRQIAFAELRTRACEQTVVSPPSPPAGATLN
;
A
#
# COMPACT_ATOMS: atom_id res chain seq x y z
N MET A 1 8.33 6.05 -56.41
CA MET A 1 9.50 5.92 -57.37
C MET A 1 10.66 5.32 -56.63
N LYS A 2 11.17 4.18 -57.19
CA LYS A 2 12.45 3.46 -57.04
C LYS A 2 12.74 2.95 -55.61
N LEU A 3 12.57 1.65 -55.27
CA LEU A 3 13.26 0.40 -55.68
C LEU A 3 14.80 0.45 -55.62
N GLY A 4 15.37 -0.39 -54.75
CA GLY A 4 16.78 -0.75 -54.74
C GLY A 4 17.02 -1.93 -53.81
N ALA A 5 16.86 -3.11 -54.34
CA ALA A 5 17.25 -4.40 -53.72
C ALA A 5 18.72 -4.70 -54.06
N ALA A 6 19.44 -5.35 -53.12
CA ALA A 6 20.59 -6.20 -53.47
C ALA A 6 20.96 -7.15 -52.32
N ILE A 7 20.78 -8.42 -52.53
CA ILE A 7 21.49 -9.60 -51.98
C ILE A 7 22.53 -9.98 -53.05
N PRO A 8 23.73 -10.52 -52.78
CA PRO A 8 24.01 -11.87 -52.33
C PRO A 8 25.32 -12.00 -51.50
N LEU A 9 25.80 -13.05 -50.95
CA LEU A 9 26.19 -14.39 -51.39
C LEU A 9 26.75 -15.18 -50.20
N ALA A 10 26.39 -16.43 -50.13
CA ALA A 10 26.93 -17.42 -49.21
C ALA A 10 28.27 -17.97 -49.69
N LEU A 11 29.12 -18.45 -48.77
CA LEU A 11 30.05 -19.55 -49.02
C LEU A 11 30.42 -20.25 -47.69
N PRO A 12 30.52 -21.59 -47.69
CA PRO A 12 30.81 -22.39 -46.49
C PRO A 12 32.32 -22.71 -46.40
N PHE A 13 32.81 -22.90 -45.19
CA PHE A 13 34.08 -23.61 -44.99
C PHE A 13 33.96 -24.64 -43.85
N ALA A 14 34.59 -25.76 -44.16
CA ALA A 14 34.47 -27.06 -43.55
C ALA A 14 35.27 -27.24 -42.25
N LEU A 15 34.80 -28.23 -41.49
CA LEU A 15 35.42 -29.13 -40.50
C LEU A 15 36.92 -29.00 -40.22
N ALA A 16 37.25 -28.96 -38.93
CA ALA A 16 38.34 -29.74 -38.35
C ALA A 16 37.98 -30.09 -36.89
N ALA A 17 37.80 -31.39 -36.65
CA ALA A 17 37.68 -31.98 -35.32
C ALA A 17 39.08 -32.10 -34.71
N ALA A 18 39.28 -31.55 -33.52
CA ALA A 18 40.42 -31.87 -32.67
C ALA A 18 39.90 -32.26 -31.30
N ALA A 19 39.92 -33.53 -30.98
CA ALA A 19 39.69 -34.06 -29.63
C ALA A 19 40.92 -33.79 -28.79
N THR A 20 40.77 -33.04 -27.70
CA THR A 20 41.77 -32.96 -26.65
C THR A 20 41.12 -33.24 -25.28
N ALA A 21 41.77 -34.13 -24.57
CA ALA A 21 41.43 -34.72 -23.30
C ALA A 21 41.18 -33.65 -22.20
N SER A 22 40.14 -33.90 -21.38
CA SER A 22 39.85 -33.17 -20.13
C SER A 22 40.87 -33.55 -19.07
N PRO A 23 41.46 -32.57 -18.34
CA PRO A 23 41.86 -32.78 -16.98
C PRO A 23 40.68 -32.54 -16.05
N ALA A 24 40.43 -33.46 -15.13
CA ALA A 24 39.54 -33.30 -14.00
C ALA A 24 40.06 -32.17 -13.11
N GLY A 25 39.46 -30.98 -13.24
CA GLY A 25 39.73 -29.82 -12.43
C GLY A 25 38.70 -29.73 -11.30
N ALA A 26 39.18 -29.64 -10.09
CA ALA A 26 38.45 -29.50 -8.84
C ALA A 26 37.24 -28.57 -8.94
N ALA A 27 36.11 -29.03 -8.42
CA ALA A 27 34.92 -28.20 -8.19
C ALA A 27 35.24 -27.12 -7.15
N GLY A 28 35.70 -25.97 -7.60
CA GLY A 28 35.71 -24.76 -6.82
C GLY A 28 34.23 -24.34 -6.59
N GLN A 29 33.79 -24.47 -5.36
CA GLN A 29 32.52 -23.88 -4.95
C GLN A 29 32.66 -22.36 -5.09
N PHE A 30 32.17 -21.80 -6.20
CA PHE A 30 31.93 -20.37 -6.31
C PHE A 30 30.82 -20.04 -5.32
N HIS A 31 31.22 -19.52 -4.15
CA HIS A 31 30.30 -18.78 -3.31
C HIS A 31 29.91 -17.54 -4.10
N GLU A 32 28.72 -17.59 -4.72
CA GLU A 32 28.08 -16.38 -5.19
C GLU A 32 27.90 -15.46 -3.97
N PRO A 33 28.44 -14.24 -4.01
CA PRO A 33 28.15 -13.28 -2.94
C PRO A 33 26.65 -13.04 -2.96
N LEU A 34 25.97 -13.43 -1.85
CA LEU A 34 24.57 -13.08 -1.62
C LEU A 34 24.47 -11.55 -1.69
N THR A 35 24.06 -11.06 -2.83
CA THR A 35 23.75 -9.65 -3.02
C THR A 35 22.51 -9.35 -2.16
N VAL A 36 22.71 -8.88 -0.95
CA VAL A 36 21.64 -8.39 -0.09
C VAL A 36 21.08 -7.16 -0.80
N HIS A 37 20.02 -7.36 -1.58
CA HIS A 37 19.21 -6.25 -2.08
C HIS A 37 18.59 -5.56 -0.87
N ARG A 38 19.25 -4.52 -0.39
CA ARG A 38 18.68 -3.62 0.60
C ARG A 38 17.59 -2.82 -0.10
N SER A 39 16.35 -3.33 -0.05
CA SER A 39 15.19 -2.59 -0.52
C SER A 39 15.11 -1.29 0.27
N THR A 40 15.25 -0.17 -0.41
CA THR A 40 14.96 1.14 0.21
C THR A 40 13.51 1.11 0.67
N PRO A 41 13.19 1.42 1.93
CA PRO A 41 11.81 1.49 2.40
C PRO A 41 11.01 2.45 1.51
N ALA A 42 9.76 2.08 1.23
CA ALA A 42 8.85 2.98 0.51
C ALA A 42 8.72 4.31 1.30
N PRO A 43 8.67 5.45 0.60
CA PRO A 43 8.59 6.75 1.26
C PRO A 43 7.22 7.02 1.90
N GLU A 44 6.26 6.11 1.78
CA GLU A 44 4.92 6.21 2.36
C GLU A 44 4.48 4.90 3.01
N SER A 45 3.60 5.04 4.01
CA SER A 45 2.90 3.92 4.65
C SER A 45 1.49 4.30 5.07
N ALA A 46 0.60 3.30 5.21
CA ALA A 46 -0.76 3.46 5.68
C ALA A 46 -1.10 2.37 6.70
N SER A 47 -1.69 2.75 7.83
CA SER A 47 -1.99 1.86 8.95
C SER A 47 -3.41 2.03 9.48
N LEU A 48 -3.96 0.94 10.01
CA LEU A 48 -5.06 0.96 10.96
C LEU A 48 -4.44 1.03 12.36
N GLU A 49 -4.54 2.17 13.01
CA GLU A 49 -3.99 2.41 14.35
C GLU A 49 -4.89 1.84 15.44
N GLN A 50 -6.21 2.01 15.28
CA GLN A 50 -7.18 1.58 16.26
C GLN A 50 -8.46 1.10 15.58
N CYS A 51 -9.05 0.05 16.14
CA CYS A 51 -10.37 -0.47 15.78
C CYS A 51 -11.11 -0.79 17.07
N ILE A 52 -12.16 -0.04 17.37
CA ILE A 52 -12.99 -0.20 18.57
C ILE A 52 -14.36 -0.72 18.12
N SER A 53 -14.71 -1.93 18.55
CA SER A 53 -16.04 -2.50 18.44
C SER A 53 -16.78 -2.35 19.76
N SER A 54 -18.05 -1.97 19.70
CA SER A 54 -18.91 -1.78 20.88
C SER A 54 -20.34 -2.21 20.53
N PRO A 55 -21.14 -2.64 21.54
CA PRO A 55 -22.58 -2.77 21.37
C PRO A 55 -23.22 -1.44 20.95
N GLU A 56 -22.83 -0.35 21.58
CA GLU A 56 -23.31 1.01 21.30
C GLU A 56 -22.63 1.57 20.06
N GLN A 57 -23.42 2.03 19.11
CA GLN A 57 -22.93 2.53 17.83
C GLN A 57 -22.02 3.77 18.02
N GLU A 58 -22.36 4.67 18.95
CA GLU A 58 -21.63 5.89 19.21
C GLU A 58 -20.19 5.63 19.69
N ALA A 59 -19.97 4.48 20.36
CA ALA A 59 -18.65 4.07 20.85
C ALA A 59 -17.81 3.33 19.79
N ARG A 60 -18.39 2.93 18.65
CA ARG A 60 -17.65 2.26 17.58
C ARG A 60 -16.77 3.25 16.85
N ALA A 61 -15.48 2.93 16.72
CA ALA A 61 -14.52 3.84 16.11
C ALA A 61 -13.41 3.12 15.36
N ALA A 62 -12.83 3.80 14.38
CA ALA A 62 -11.59 3.41 13.74
C ALA A 62 -10.68 4.61 13.57
N THR A 63 -9.39 4.42 13.77
CA THR A 63 -8.36 5.43 13.50
C THR A 63 -7.42 4.91 12.42
N PHE A 64 -7.36 5.63 11.32
CA PHE A 64 -6.47 5.38 10.20
C PHE A 64 -5.35 6.40 10.19
N SER A 65 -4.15 5.98 9.82
CA SER A 65 -3.01 6.88 9.65
C SER A 65 -2.36 6.71 8.29
N GLY A 66 -1.68 7.77 7.89
CA GLY A 66 -0.69 7.74 6.83
C GLY A 66 0.58 8.40 7.33
N GLU A 67 1.71 7.93 6.82
CA GLU A 67 3.02 8.52 7.05
C GLU A 67 3.75 8.59 5.72
N MET A 68 4.48 9.68 5.50
CA MET A 68 5.27 9.88 4.30
C MET A 68 6.53 10.67 4.58
N THR A 69 7.58 10.39 3.80
CA THR A 69 8.87 11.10 3.84
C THR A 69 9.09 11.85 2.55
N ALA A 70 9.83 12.96 2.63
CA ALA A 70 10.15 13.77 1.47
C ALA A 70 11.03 12.99 0.49
N VAL A 71 10.66 13.03 -0.79
CA VAL A 71 11.51 12.54 -1.89
C VAL A 71 12.30 13.71 -2.50
N PRO A 72 13.36 13.46 -3.29
CA PRO A 72 14.13 14.54 -3.92
C PRO A 72 13.24 15.54 -4.67
N GLY A 73 13.46 16.83 -4.43
CA GLY A 73 12.66 17.91 -5.03
C GLY A 73 11.37 18.28 -4.29
N THR A 74 11.05 17.61 -3.18
CA THR A 74 9.86 17.91 -2.37
C THR A 74 10.02 19.21 -1.61
N ALA A 75 9.09 20.14 -1.78
CA ALA A 75 8.94 21.33 -0.95
C ALA A 75 7.78 21.19 0.05
N ARG A 76 6.72 20.47 -0.30
CA ARG A 76 5.56 20.22 0.54
C ARG A 76 4.99 18.83 0.28
N MET A 77 4.45 18.24 1.31
CA MET A 77 3.74 16.96 1.27
C MET A 77 2.26 17.16 1.57
N GLU A 78 1.41 16.39 0.93
CA GLU A 78 -0.02 16.40 1.23
C GLU A 78 -0.57 14.99 1.28
N MET A 79 -1.52 14.80 2.17
CA MET A 79 -2.17 13.53 2.41
C MET A 79 -3.69 13.70 2.47
N ARG A 80 -4.39 12.68 1.98
CA ARG A 80 -5.84 12.59 2.04
C ARG A 80 -6.23 11.19 2.48
N ILE A 81 -7.10 11.07 3.47
CA ILE A 81 -7.66 9.79 3.91
C ILE A 81 -9.14 9.77 3.54
N ASP A 82 -9.52 8.89 2.64
CA ASP A 82 -10.89 8.49 2.37
C ASP A 82 -11.20 7.24 3.21
N VAL A 83 -12.39 7.17 3.79
CA VAL A 83 -12.86 5.99 4.50
C VAL A 83 -13.75 5.18 3.56
N LEU A 84 -13.49 3.90 3.49
CA LEU A 84 -14.23 2.94 2.69
C LEU A 84 -14.97 1.99 3.62
N GLU A 85 -16.25 1.76 3.35
CA GLU A 85 -17.12 0.83 4.06
C GLU A 85 -17.53 -0.32 3.15
N LYS A 86 -17.62 -1.51 3.71
CA LYS A 86 -18.20 -2.68 3.08
C LYS A 86 -19.23 -3.30 4.03
N ALA A 87 -20.50 -3.21 3.70
CA ALA A 87 -21.57 -3.93 4.39
C ALA A 87 -21.47 -5.45 4.15
N PRO A 88 -22.04 -6.31 4.99
CA PRO A 88 -21.88 -7.77 4.88
C PRO A 88 -22.27 -8.32 3.50
N GLU A 89 -23.38 -7.85 2.95
CA GLU A 89 -23.92 -8.32 1.66
C GLU A 89 -23.31 -7.58 0.45
N ALA A 90 -22.41 -6.61 0.69
CA ALA A 90 -21.80 -5.87 -0.40
C ALA A 90 -20.61 -6.63 -0.99
N GLU A 91 -20.49 -6.69 -2.31
CA GLU A 91 -19.35 -7.28 -2.98
C GLU A 91 -18.08 -6.41 -2.86
N SER A 92 -18.24 -5.10 -2.77
CA SER A 92 -17.17 -4.14 -2.82
C SER A 92 -17.27 -3.04 -1.78
N TYR A 93 -16.12 -2.42 -1.49
CA TYR A 93 -16.05 -1.24 -0.64
C TYR A 93 -16.60 0.01 -1.33
N ARG A 94 -17.35 0.80 -0.60
CA ARG A 94 -17.86 2.12 -1.04
C ARG A 94 -17.28 3.23 -0.18
N ARG A 95 -17.09 4.41 -0.77
CA ARG A 95 -16.61 5.57 -0.02
C ARG A 95 -17.71 6.08 0.92
N VAL A 96 -17.33 6.30 2.17
CA VAL A 96 -18.17 6.99 3.16
C VAL A 96 -18.09 8.49 2.89
N ASN A 97 -19.25 9.12 2.72
CA ASN A 97 -19.38 10.56 2.56
C ASN A 97 -19.80 11.17 3.90
N ALA A 98 -18.87 11.85 4.56
CA ALA A 98 -19.13 12.57 5.80
C ALA A 98 -18.25 13.83 5.88
N PRO A 99 -18.66 14.88 6.62
CA PRO A 99 -17.88 16.09 6.78
C PRO A 99 -16.45 15.79 7.28
N GLY A 100 -15.46 16.42 6.65
CA GLY A 100 -14.05 16.27 7.01
C GLY A 100 -13.38 14.97 6.57
N LEU A 101 -14.08 14.06 5.85
CA LEU A 101 -13.47 12.94 5.14
C LEU A 101 -13.00 13.35 3.75
N GLY A 102 -11.96 12.72 3.25
CA GLY A 102 -11.47 12.93 1.89
C GLY A 102 -10.94 14.35 1.61
N VAL A 103 -10.47 15.05 2.64
CA VAL A 103 -9.89 16.40 2.50
C VAL A 103 -8.36 16.28 2.50
N TRP A 104 -7.72 16.97 1.54
CA TRP A 104 -6.26 17.08 1.52
C TRP A 104 -5.75 17.88 2.72
N ARG A 105 -4.75 17.35 3.39
CA ARG A 105 -4.04 17.98 4.50
C ARG A 105 -2.59 18.15 4.13
N ALA A 106 -2.09 19.38 4.24
CA ALA A 106 -0.74 19.74 3.87
C ALA A 106 0.19 19.74 5.07
N SER A 107 1.43 19.30 4.86
CA SER A 107 2.52 19.52 5.80
C SER A 107 2.96 20.98 5.81
N ALA A 108 3.77 21.37 6.81
CA ALA A 108 4.60 22.57 6.67
C ALA A 108 5.60 22.39 5.51
N THR A 109 6.06 23.50 4.94
CA THR A 109 7.06 23.50 3.88
C THR A 109 8.41 23.04 4.43
N GLY A 110 9.14 22.22 3.67
CA GLY A 110 10.52 21.81 3.98
C GLY A 110 10.65 20.71 5.04
N VAL A 111 9.56 20.19 5.61
CA VAL A 111 9.64 19.08 6.57
C VAL A 111 10.09 17.79 5.87
N LYS A 112 10.81 16.92 6.59
CA LYS A 112 11.34 15.66 6.07
C LYS A 112 10.37 14.50 6.16
N SER A 113 9.45 14.55 7.12
CA SER A 113 8.39 13.56 7.31
C SER A 113 7.08 14.23 7.66
N TYR A 114 5.98 13.56 7.33
CA TYR A 114 4.64 14.04 7.63
C TYR A 114 3.75 12.85 7.97
N ARG A 115 3.06 12.94 9.13
CA ARG A 115 2.09 11.96 9.59
C ARG A 115 0.74 12.63 9.78
N TYR A 116 -0.33 11.94 9.35
CA TYR A 116 -1.69 12.40 9.55
C TYR A 116 -2.57 11.24 10.02
N LEU A 117 -3.38 11.49 11.04
CA LEU A 117 -4.36 10.55 11.58
C LEU A 117 -5.78 11.05 11.30
N LYS A 118 -6.66 10.10 10.99
CA LYS A 118 -8.09 10.36 10.84
C LYS A 118 -8.87 9.34 11.67
N GLN A 119 -9.51 9.82 12.73
CA GLN A 119 -10.49 9.05 13.49
C GLN A 119 -11.88 9.23 12.89
N VAL A 120 -12.62 8.14 12.84
CA VAL A 120 -14.05 8.09 12.52
C VAL A 120 -14.77 7.35 13.63
N THR A 121 -15.93 7.85 14.02
CA THR A 121 -16.77 7.32 15.10
C THR A 121 -18.14 7.00 14.57
N ASN A 122 -19.01 6.42 15.41
CA ASN A 122 -20.40 6.12 15.08
C ASN A 122 -20.53 5.14 13.91
N LEU A 123 -19.63 4.15 13.87
CA LEU A 123 -19.56 3.19 12.78
C LEU A 123 -20.72 2.20 12.82
N ALA A 124 -21.30 1.88 11.67
CA ALA A 124 -22.31 0.83 11.56
C ALA A 124 -21.69 -0.56 11.82
N ALA A 125 -22.49 -1.49 12.34
CA ALA A 125 -22.18 -2.91 12.47
C ALA A 125 -23.41 -3.74 12.10
N PRO A 126 -23.22 -4.90 11.44
CA PRO A 126 -21.93 -5.42 10.98
C PRO A 126 -21.43 -4.69 9.73
N ALA A 127 -20.14 -4.36 9.68
CA ALA A 127 -19.50 -3.76 8.51
C ALA A 127 -17.96 -3.82 8.64
N SER A 128 -17.26 -3.66 7.52
CA SER A 128 -15.82 -3.61 7.44
C SER A 128 -15.38 -2.24 6.93
N TYR A 129 -14.41 -1.61 7.60
CA TYR A 129 -13.93 -0.27 7.25
C TYR A 129 -12.44 -0.27 6.91
N ARG A 130 -12.04 0.49 5.89
CA ARG A 130 -10.65 0.69 5.48
C ARG A 130 -10.36 2.15 5.21
N GLY A 131 -9.13 2.58 5.51
CA GLY A 131 -8.58 3.82 5.01
C GLY A 131 -8.00 3.62 3.60
N ALA A 132 -8.40 4.48 2.64
CA ALA A 132 -7.67 4.69 1.39
C ALA A 132 -6.86 5.98 1.53
N VAL A 133 -5.55 5.85 1.68
CA VAL A 133 -4.64 6.96 1.95
C VAL A 133 -3.95 7.34 0.67
N ARG A 134 -4.11 8.60 0.27
CA ARG A 134 -3.48 9.19 -0.91
C ARG A 134 -2.40 10.16 -0.47
N PHE A 135 -1.26 10.05 -1.13
CA PHE A 135 -0.07 10.83 -0.87
C PHE A 135 0.31 11.61 -2.11
N ARG A 136 0.69 12.87 -1.97
CA ARG A 136 1.31 13.63 -3.05
C ARG A 136 2.45 14.49 -2.55
N TRP A 137 3.50 14.53 -3.32
CA TRP A 137 4.68 15.35 -3.09
C TRP A 137 4.67 16.50 -4.07
N LEU A 138 4.82 17.71 -3.57
CA LEU A 138 4.79 18.93 -4.35
C LEU A 138 6.15 19.60 -4.31
N ASN A 139 6.59 20.13 -5.45
CA ASN A 139 7.79 20.95 -5.54
C ASN A 139 7.53 22.40 -5.07
N ALA A 140 8.54 23.27 -5.13
CA ALA A 140 8.46 24.68 -4.72
C ALA A 140 7.42 25.50 -5.53
N HIS A 141 7.07 25.04 -6.74
CA HIS A 141 6.06 25.69 -7.60
C HIS A 141 4.65 25.09 -7.39
N GLY A 142 4.46 24.22 -6.38
CA GLY A 142 3.18 23.56 -6.11
C GLY A 142 2.82 22.45 -7.11
N ARG A 143 3.71 22.07 -8.03
CA ARG A 143 3.48 20.97 -8.97
C ARG A 143 3.70 19.63 -8.28
N GLN A 144 2.80 18.68 -8.53
CA GLN A 144 2.96 17.30 -8.06
C GLN A 144 4.14 16.63 -8.79
N ILE A 145 5.07 16.09 -8.02
CA ILE A 145 6.26 15.36 -8.52
C ILE A 145 6.19 13.87 -8.26
N ALA A 146 5.40 13.45 -7.26
CA ALA A 146 5.12 12.04 -6.98
C ALA A 146 3.71 11.89 -6.40
N PHE A 147 3.16 10.66 -6.53
CA PHE A 147 1.85 10.28 -6.02
C PHE A 147 1.87 8.79 -5.63
N ALA A 148 1.17 8.45 -4.55
CA ALA A 148 0.90 7.08 -4.16
C ALA A 148 -0.50 6.95 -3.56
N GLU A 149 -1.08 5.75 -3.61
CA GLU A 149 -2.29 5.38 -2.91
C GLU A 149 -2.08 4.02 -2.23
N LEU A 150 -2.33 3.98 -0.93
CA LEU A 150 -2.27 2.76 -0.12
C LEU A 150 -3.61 2.53 0.57
N ARG A 151 -3.86 1.27 0.92
CA ARG A 151 -5.03 0.88 1.72
C ARG A 151 -4.58 0.25 3.02
N THR A 152 -5.25 0.63 4.11
CA THR A 152 -5.00 0.04 5.42
C THR A 152 -5.57 -1.38 5.51
N ARG A 153 -5.22 -2.09 6.59
CA ARG A 153 -6.00 -3.25 7.01
C ARG A 153 -7.43 -2.83 7.31
N ALA A 154 -8.35 -3.81 7.32
CA ALA A 154 -9.74 -3.58 7.66
C ALA A 154 -9.94 -3.50 9.17
N CYS A 155 -10.86 -2.62 9.60
CA CYS A 155 -11.46 -2.62 10.91
C CYS A 155 -12.83 -3.30 10.78
N GLU A 156 -12.95 -4.47 11.36
CA GLU A 156 -14.20 -5.26 11.33
C GLU A 156 -15.08 -4.83 12.51
N GLN A 157 -16.25 -4.30 12.20
CA GLN A 157 -17.29 -4.00 13.19
C GLN A 157 -18.27 -5.15 13.22
N THR A 158 -18.25 -5.89 14.32
CA THR A 158 -19.20 -7.01 14.56
C THR A 158 -20.35 -6.57 15.44
N VAL A 159 -21.51 -7.22 15.29
CA VAL A 159 -22.60 -7.04 16.26
C VAL A 159 -22.20 -7.79 17.54
N VAL A 160 -21.90 -7.03 18.58
CA VAL A 160 -21.67 -7.59 19.92
C VAL A 160 -23.03 -7.73 20.60
N SER A 161 -23.52 -8.95 20.77
CA SER A 161 -24.71 -9.19 21.58
C SER A 161 -24.38 -8.93 23.07
N PRO A 162 -25.24 -8.22 23.81
CA PRO A 162 -25.03 -8.12 25.26
C PRO A 162 -25.05 -9.52 25.88
N PRO A 163 -24.28 -9.76 26.95
CA PRO A 163 -24.28 -11.02 27.64
C PRO A 163 -25.72 -11.36 28.08
N SER A 164 -26.17 -12.56 27.75
CA SER A 164 -27.47 -13.03 28.18
C SER A 164 -27.52 -12.98 29.72
N PRO A 165 -28.62 -12.46 30.33
CA PRO A 165 -28.75 -12.49 31.77
C PRO A 165 -28.67 -13.94 32.26
N PRO A 166 -28.08 -14.19 33.44
CA PRO A 166 -27.95 -15.54 33.96
C PRO A 166 -29.36 -16.18 34.07
N ALA A 167 -29.48 -17.37 33.48
CA ALA A 167 -30.70 -18.15 33.60
C ALA A 167 -30.94 -18.45 35.07
N GLY A 168 -31.96 -17.81 35.67
CA GLY A 168 -32.30 -18.03 37.07
C GLY A 168 -32.62 -16.78 37.92
N ALA A 169 -32.58 -15.57 37.38
CA ALA A 169 -33.09 -14.40 38.09
C ALA A 169 -34.62 -14.37 38.00
N THR A 170 -35.31 -15.24 38.72
CA THR A 170 -36.72 -15.08 39.03
C THR A 170 -36.87 -13.90 39.96
N LEU A 171 -37.47 -12.85 39.45
CA LEU A 171 -37.93 -11.71 40.29
C LEU A 171 -39.07 -12.27 41.18
N ASN A 172 -38.80 -12.39 42.46
CA ASN A 172 -39.79 -12.56 43.49
C ASN A 172 -40.41 -11.22 43.82
#